data_9e38175caaa87ab2ab6d21b2f3e72953
#
_entry.id   9e38175caaa87ab2ab6d21b2f3e72953
#
_cell.length_a   1.000
_cell.length_b   1.000
_cell.length_c   1.000
_cell.angle_alpha   90.00
_cell.angle_beta   90.00
_cell.angle_gamma   90.00
#
_symmetry.space_group_name_H-M   'P 1'
#
loop_
_entity.id
_entity.type
_entity.pdbx_description
1 polymer ?
#
loop_
_entity_poly.entity_id
_entity_poly.type
_entity_poly.pdbx_seq_one_letter_code
_entity_poly.pdbx_strand_id
1 'polypeptide(L)'
;KPKMIVQTHGHVDHCVGSSSLARRFGIPIAMHELDVPLYKSIPQQIQAFMGGAVRPEMFDLVTPEILLNEGDEIAVGSITAKVIHLPGHSPGGIALYFQGDPGKLFCGDTLFADGVGRTDLWGGSWPTLLSSIRNKIFTLPGQTVVYSGHGPDTTVAREIKYFAY
;
A
#
# COMPACT_ATOMS: atom_id res chain seq x y z
N LYS A 1 -11.56 -16.35 -10.01
CA LYS A 1 -10.18 -16.38 -10.56
C LYS A 1 -9.58 -14.99 -10.41
N PRO A 2 -8.36 -14.84 -9.81
CA PRO A 2 -7.71 -13.54 -9.70
C PRO A 2 -7.46 -12.94 -11.08
N LYS A 3 -7.51 -11.59 -11.17
CA LYS A 3 -7.37 -10.85 -12.43
C LYS A 3 -6.16 -9.94 -12.43
N MET A 4 -5.74 -9.49 -11.24
CA MET A 4 -4.67 -8.53 -11.06
C MET A 4 -4.15 -8.62 -9.63
N ILE A 5 -2.92 -8.26 -9.40
CA ILE A 5 -2.33 -8.00 -8.09
C ILE A 5 -2.19 -6.48 -7.97
N VAL A 6 -2.75 -5.89 -6.92
CA VAL A 6 -2.56 -4.48 -6.63
C VAL A 6 -1.69 -4.35 -5.39
N GLN A 7 -0.53 -3.72 -5.54
CA GLN A 7 0.38 -3.45 -4.44
C GLN A 7 0.10 -2.07 -3.86
N THR A 8 -0.12 -2.01 -2.55
CA THR A 8 -0.28 -0.74 -1.85
C THR A 8 1.02 0.06 -1.81
N HIS A 9 2.16 -0.64 -1.74
CA HIS A 9 3.50 -0.03 -1.74
C HIS A 9 4.58 -1.10 -1.99
N GLY A 10 5.85 -0.68 -2.13
CA GLY A 10 6.95 -1.51 -2.61
C GLY A 10 7.79 -2.22 -1.55
N HIS A 11 7.37 -2.28 -0.26
CA HIS A 11 8.13 -2.99 0.76
C HIS A 11 8.02 -4.51 0.62
N VAL A 12 9.10 -5.20 1.02
CA VAL A 12 9.30 -6.63 0.75
C VAL A 12 8.23 -7.52 1.36
N ASP A 13 7.78 -7.24 2.57
CA ASP A 13 6.77 -8.01 3.30
C ASP A 13 5.39 -7.97 2.64
N HIS A 14 5.11 -6.95 1.83
CA HIS A 14 3.90 -6.84 1.02
C HIS A 14 4.07 -7.41 -0.39
N CYS A 15 5.30 -7.46 -0.92
CA CYS A 15 5.55 -7.73 -2.34
C CYS A 15 6.24 -9.06 -2.65
N VAL A 16 6.90 -9.71 -1.68
CA VAL A 16 7.78 -10.86 -1.91
C VAL A 16 7.12 -12.02 -2.66
N GLY A 17 5.81 -12.23 -2.47
CA GLY A 17 5.04 -13.29 -3.14
C GLY A 17 4.44 -12.91 -4.49
N SER A 18 4.45 -11.64 -4.86
CA SER A 18 3.67 -11.12 -5.99
C SER A 18 4.10 -11.68 -7.33
N SER A 19 5.41 -11.77 -7.57
CA SER A 19 5.95 -12.32 -8.83
C SER A 19 5.57 -13.78 -9.04
N SER A 20 5.60 -14.59 -8.00
CA SER A 20 5.18 -16.00 -8.06
C SER A 20 3.69 -16.14 -8.36
N LEU A 21 2.86 -15.30 -7.75
CA LEU A 21 1.42 -15.29 -8.01
C LEU A 21 1.09 -14.76 -9.40
N ALA A 22 1.76 -13.70 -9.85
CA ALA A 22 1.59 -13.13 -11.18
C ALA A 22 1.83 -14.19 -12.26
N ARG A 23 2.96 -14.91 -12.18
CA ARG A 23 3.28 -16.01 -13.12
C ARG A 23 2.29 -17.15 -13.02
N ARG A 24 1.98 -17.61 -11.80
CA ARG A 24 1.07 -18.74 -11.59
C ARG A 24 -0.30 -18.53 -12.22
N PHE A 25 -0.82 -17.32 -12.17
CA PHE A 25 -2.17 -17.00 -12.65
C PHE A 25 -2.19 -16.30 -14.00
N GLY A 26 -1.03 -15.89 -14.54
CA GLY A 26 -0.91 -15.10 -15.77
C GLY A 26 -1.63 -13.76 -15.64
N ILE A 27 -1.36 -13.01 -14.57
CA ILE A 27 -2.03 -11.75 -14.24
C ILE A 27 -1.02 -10.64 -13.99
N PRO A 28 -1.36 -9.37 -14.33
CA PRO A 28 -0.47 -8.24 -14.14
C PRO A 28 -0.34 -7.84 -12.67
N ILE A 29 0.78 -7.15 -12.37
CA ILE A 29 0.99 -6.42 -11.11
C ILE A 29 0.74 -4.94 -11.40
N ALA A 30 -0.05 -4.31 -10.52
CA ALA A 30 -0.36 -2.89 -10.53
C ALA A 30 0.20 -2.23 -9.27
N MET A 31 0.83 -1.07 -9.39
CA MET A 31 1.30 -0.24 -8.28
C MET A 31 1.56 1.18 -8.74
N HIS A 32 1.80 2.09 -7.81
CA HIS A 32 2.20 3.46 -8.13
C HIS A 32 3.64 3.51 -8.69
N GLU A 33 3.89 4.34 -9.70
CA GLU A 33 5.20 4.41 -10.39
C GLU A 33 6.35 4.74 -9.44
N LEU A 34 6.14 5.62 -8.44
CA LEU A 34 7.16 6.03 -7.49
C LEU A 34 7.65 4.91 -6.58
N ASP A 35 6.89 3.81 -6.45
CA ASP A 35 7.29 2.64 -5.66
C ASP A 35 7.89 1.50 -6.50
N VAL A 36 7.91 1.63 -7.83
CA VAL A 36 8.57 0.64 -8.69
C VAL A 36 10.06 0.46 -8.36
N PRO A 37 10.85 1.53 -8.09
CA PRO A 37 12.24 1.37 -7.64
C PRO A 37 12.35 0.63 -6.31
N LEU A 38 11.46 0.92 -5.35
CA LEU A 38 11.41 0.25 -4.05
C LEU A 38 11.08 -1.25 -4.23
N TYR A 39 10.07 -1.57 -5.02
CA TYR A 39 9.74 -2.95 -5.38
C TYR A 39 10.92 -3.70 -6.02
N LYS A 40 11.63 -3.07 -6.97
CA LYS A 40 12.81 -3.66 -7.61
C LYS A 40 13.97 -3.88 -6.64
N SER A 41 14.01 -3.16 -5.52
CA SER A 41 15.02 -3.31 -4.47
C SER A 41 14.70 -4.41 -3.44
N ILE A 42 13.69 -5.26 -3.66
CA ILE A 42 13.33 -6.37 -2.76
C ILE A 42 14.56 -7.21 -2.34
N PRO A 43 15.50 -7.61 -3.22
CA PRO A 43 16.68 -8.34 -2.79
C PRO A 43 17.53 -7.59 -1.76
N GLN A 44 17.71 -6.27 -1.96
CA GLN A 44 18.45 -5.41 -1.05
C GLN A 44 17.71 -5.22 0.29
N GLN A 45 16.37 -5.11 0.24
CA GLN A 45 15.54 -5.04 1.44
C GLN A 45 15.69 -6.31 2.28
N ILE A 46 15.61 -7.49 1.66
CA ILE A 46 15.79 -8.78 2.35
C ILE A 46 17.19 -8.84 2.98
N GLN A 47 18.23 -8.45 2.26
CA GLN A 47 19.58 -8.42 2.80
C GLN A 47 19.71 -7.51 4.01
N ALA A 48 19.08 -6.32 3.96
CA ALA A 48 19.12 -5.35 5.05
C ALA A 48 18.38 -5.82 6.31
N PHE A 49 17.23 -6.49 6.15
CA PHE A 49 16.38 -6.87 7.29
C PHE A 49 16.68 -8.27 7.85
N MET A 50 17.06 -9.21 7.01
CA MET A 50 17.26 -10.61 7.43
C MET A 50 18.74 -10.98 7.59
N GLY A 51 19.65 -10.17 7.06
CA GLY A 51 21.07 -10.51 6.99
C GLY A 51 21.36 -11.67 6.04
N GLY A 52 22.66 -11.95 5.84
CA GLY A 52 23.08 -13.08 5.03
C GLY A 52 23.34 -12.72 3.55
N ALA A 53 23.84 -13.70 2.80
CA ALA A 53 24.14 -13.56 1.37
C ALA A 53 22.87 -13.76 0.55
N VAL A 54 22.13 -12.66 0.32
CA VAL A 54 21.02 -12.66 -0.63
C VAL A 54 21.59 -12.44 -2.03
N ARG A 55 21.31 -13.37 -2.92
CA ARG A 55 21.68 -13.25 -4.33
C ARG A 55 20.51 -12.64 -5.09
N PRO A 56 20.66 -11.42 -5.67
CA PRO A 56 19.58 -10.74 -6.39
C PRO A 56 18.94 -11.60 -7.48
N GLU A 57 19.74 -12.44 -8.15
CA GLU A 57 19.29 -13.37 -9.19
C GLU A 57 18.35 -14.49 -8.69
N MET A 58 18.25 -14.70 -7.39
CA MET A 58 17.23 -15.59 -6.81
C MET A 58 15.82 -15.01 -6.87
N PHE A 59 15.71 -13.70 -7.10
CA PHE A 59 14.45 -12.99 -7.19
C PHE A 59 14.18 -12.58 -8.64
N ASP A 60 13.52 -13.46 -9.36
CA ASP A 60 13.02 -13.15 -10.69
C ASP A 60 11.74 -12.33 -10.56
N LEU A 61 11.91 -11.00 -10.38
CA LEU A 61 10.79 -10.09 -10.16
C LEU A 61 10.05 -9.80 -11.47
N VAL A 62 8.73 -10.01 -11.46
CA VAL A 62 7.85 -9.56 -12.53
C VAL A 62 7.74 -8.04 -12.45
N THR A 63 8.06 -7.36 -13.55
CA THR A 63 7.91 -5.91 -13.62
C THR A 63 6.43 -5.53 -13.53
N PRO A 64 6.04 -4.57 -12.67
CA PRO A 64 4.68 -4.05 -12.66
C PRO A 64 4.32 -3.47 -14.02
N GLU A 65 3.18 -3.93 -14.57
CA GLU A 65 2.73 -3.57 -15.92
C GLU A 65 1.74 -2.40 -15.90
N ILE A 66 1.03 -2.24 -14.77
CA ILE A 66 0.00 -1.21 -14.61
C ILE A 66 0.49 -0.20 -13.58
N LEU A 67 0.68 1.04 -14.03
CA LEU A 67 1.07 2.14 -13.17
C LEU A 67 -0.17 2.91 -12.73
N LEU A 68 -0.43 2.94 -11.43
CA LEU A 68 -1.59 3.55 -10.81
C LEU A 68 -1.28 4.97 -10.33
N ASN A 69 -2.23 5.87 -10.50
CA ASN A 69 -2.14 7.26 -10.09
C ASN A 69 -3.31 7.66 -9.19
N GLU A 70 -3.20 8.82 -8.55
CA GLU A 70 -4.30 9.44 -7.79
C GLU A 70 -5.56 9.53 -8.65
N GLY A 71 -6.66 8.99 -8.14
CA GLY A 71 -7.97 9.07 -8.76
C GLY A 71 -8.29 7.97 -9.76
N ASP A 72 -7.32 7.11 -10.11
CA ASP A 72 -7.60 5.95 -10.96
C ASP A 72 -8.66 5.04 -10.33
N GLU A 73 -9.39 4.33 -11.19
CA GLU A 73 -10.45 3.41 -10.77
C GLU A 73 -10.12 1.97 -11.17
N ILE A 74 -10.30 1.06 -10.23
CA ILE A 74 -10.08 -0.38 -10.41
C ILE A 74 -11.41 -1.12 -10.22
N ALA A 75 -11.88 -1.77 -11.27
CA ALA A 75 -13.07 -2.62 -11.20
C ALA A 75 -12.76 -3.96 -10.51
N VAL A 76 -13.54 -4.28 -9.48
CA VAL A 76 -13.48 -5.56 -8.73
C VAL A 76 -14.86 -6.20 -8.75
N GLY A 77 -15.12 -7.00 -9.77
CA GLY A 77 -16.47 -7.53 -10.02
C GLY A 77 -17.46 -6.42 -10.37
N SER A 78 -18.49 -6.25 -9.55
CA SER A 78 -19.53 -5.22 -9.70
C SER A 78 -19.23 -3.92 -8.91
N ILE A 79 -18.11 -3.86 -8.20
CA ILE A 79 -17.74 -2.69 -7.40
C ILE A 79 -16.47 -2.08 -7.95
N THR A 80 -16.25 -0.80 -7.64
CA THR A 80 -15.06 -0.04 -8.09
C THR A 80 -14.31 0.48 -6.88
N ALA A 81 -13.00 0.32 -6.90
CA ALA A 81 -12.08 0.95 -5.97
C ALA A 81 -11.50 2.21 -6.60
N LYS A 82 -11.48 3.31 -5.86
CA LYS A 82 -10.73 4.51 -6.22
C LYS A 82 -9.34 4.45 -5.60
N VAL A 83 -8.32 4.74 -6.40
CA VAL A 83 -6.93 4.86 -5.94
C VAL A 83 -6.73 6.22 -5.27
N ILE A 84 -6.16 6.20 -4.07
CA ILE A 84 -5.75 7.39 -3.32
C ILE A 84 -4.24 7.30 -3.10
N HIS A 85 -3.46 8.23 -3.63
CA HIS A 85 -2.02 8.29 -3.41
C HIS A 85 -1.73 8.85 -2.02
N LEU A 86 -1.03 8.08 -1.20
CA LEU A 86 -0.73 8.35 0.21
C LEU A 86 0.79 8.27 0.48
N PRO A 87 1.58 9.19 -0.07
CA PRO A 87 3.02 9.18 0.16
C PRO A 87 3.38 9.47 1.62
N GLY A 88 4.54 8.96 2.05
CA GLY A 88 5.11 9.25 3.35
C GLY A 88 5.68 8.05 4.10
N HIS A 89 5.02 6.89 4.10
CA HIS A 89 5.63 5.62 4.48
C HIS A 89 6.58 5.13 3.36
N SER A 90 6.11 5.20 2.14
CA SER A 90 6.89 5.08 0.91
C SER A 90 6.52 6.21 -0.06
N PRO A 91 7.32 6.48 -1.11
CA PRO A 91 7.02 7.54 -2.08
C PRO A 91 5.73 7.28 -2.87
N GLY A 92 5.47 6.03 -3.22
CA GLY A 92 4.34 5.60 -4.05
C GLY A 92 3.26 4.85 -3.26
N GLY A 93 3.18 5.04 -1.95
CA GLY A 93 2.11 4.43 -1.15
C GLY A 93 0.72 4.81 -1.67
N ILE A 94 -0.15 3.83 -1.87
CA ILE A 94 -1.54 4.05 -2.28
C ILE A 94 -2.52 3.34 -1.36
N ALA A 95 -3.75 3.82 -1.35
CA ALA A 95 -4.89 3.09 -0.82
C ALA A 95 -5.92 2.81 -1.91
N LEU A 96 -6.72 1.75 -1.68
CA LEU A 96 -7.90 1.43 -2.45
C LEU A 96 -9.14 1.76 -1.62
N TYR A 97 -9.92 2.73 -2.06
CA TYR A 97 -11.15 3.13 -1.41
C TYR A 97 -12.38 2.62 -2.16
N PHE A 98 -13.15 1.78 -1.50
CA PHE A 98 -14.45 1.33 -1.95
C PHE A 98 -15.53 2.15 -1.27
N GLN A 99 -16.23 2.97 -2.04
CA GLN A 99 -17.34 3.75 -1.53
C GLN A 99 -18.50 2.84 -1.11
N GLY A 100 -19.13 3.15 0.01
CA GLY A 100 -20.24 2.39 0.55
C GLY A 100 -20.67 2.89 1.92
N ASP A 101 -21.60 2.17 2.55
CA ASP A 101 -22.07 2.42 3.92
C ASP A 101 -22.03 1.12 4.73
N PRO A 102 -20.95 0.88 5.52
CA PRO A 102 -19.73 1.70 5.59
C PRO A 102 -18.83 1.54 4.36
N GLY A 103 -18.08 2.60 4.02
CA GLY A 103 -16.99 2.52 3.06
C GLY A 103 -15.83 1.65 3.57
N LYS A 104 -14.96 1.22 2.67
CA LYS A 104 -13.79 0.38 3.00
C LYS A 104 -12.53 0.96 2.38
N LEU A 105 -11.49 1.12 3.19
CA LEU A 105 -10.19 1.65 2.76
C LEU A 105 -9.10 0.61 3.05
N PHE A 106 -8.39 0.15 2.02
CA PHE A 106 -7.19 -0.68 2.14
C PHE A 106 -5.98 0.22 1.95
N CYS A 107 -5.31 0.62 3.03
CA CYS A 107 -4.32 1.71 3.00
C CYS A 107 -2.86 1.25 3.17
N GLY A 108 -2.59 -0.06 3.14
CA GLY A 108 -1.24 -0.56 3.41
C GLY A 108 -0.72 -0.03 4.75
N ASP A 109 0.51 0.46 4.74
CA ASP A 109 1.20 0.91 5.96
C ASP A 109 1.11 2.43 6.18
N THR A 110 -0.01 3.04 5.77
CA THR A 110 -0.22 4.48 5.99
C THR A 110 -0.80 4.75 7.38
N LEU A 111 -1.92 4.10 7.73
CA LEU A 111 -2.64 4.30 8.99
C LEU A 111 -2.96 2.95 9.63
N PHE A 112 -2.69 2.81 10.91
CA PHE A 112 -3.00 1.63 11.72
C PHE A 112 -4.00 1.98 12.83
N ALA A 113 -4.51 0.97 13.50
CA ALA A 113 -5.18 1.16 14.77
C ALA A 113 -4.18 1.70 15.80
N ASP A 114 -4.43 2.92 16.29
CA ASP A 114 -3.58 3.64 17.25
C ASP A 114 -2.16 3.97 16.77
N GLY A 115 -1.95 4.08 15.45
CA GLY A 115 -0.63 4.37 14.92
C GLY A 115 -0.56 4.63 13.43
N VAL A 116 0.66 4.80 12.94
CA VAL A 116 0.96 5.05 11.52
C VAL A 116 2.21 4.28 11.10
N GLY A 117 2.39 4.12 9.81
CA GLY A 117 3.59 3.51 9.23
C GLY A 117 4.87 4.26 9.60
N ARG A 118 5.97 3.54 9.70
CA ARG A 118 7.30 4.12 9.90
C ARG A 118 7.73 4.94 8.70
N THR A 119 8.58 5.93 8.92
CA THR A 119 9.05 6.86 7.88
C THR A 119 10.57 6.96 7.81
N ASP A 120 11.28 6.08 8.50
CA ASP A 120 12.75 6.04 8.58
C ASP A 120 13.38 5.07 7.57
N LEU A 121 12.59 4.50 6.66
CA LEU A 121 13.04 3.69 5.53
C LEU A 121 13.16 4.54 4.26
N TRP A 122 13.68 3.93 3.19
CA TRP A 122 13.94 4.60 1.90
C TRP A 122 12.72 5.36 1.35
N GLY A 123 12.89 6.66 1.18
CA GLY A 123 11.84 7.54 0.66
C GLY A 123 10.75 7.90 1.66
N GLY A 124 10.88 7.46 2.92
CA GLY A 124 9.96 7.81 3.98
C GLY A 124 10.05 9.29 4.39
N SER A 125 8.92 9.88 4.79
CA SER A 125 8.81 11.28 5.20
C SER A 125 7.67 11.46 6.19
N TRP A 126 8.00 11.73 7.44
CA TRP A 126 7.00 11.96 8.48
C TRP A 126 6.02 13.11 8.18
N PRO A 127 6.50 14.31 7.77
CA PRO A 127 5.57 15.40 7.44
C PRO A 127 4.62 15.04 6.29
N THR A 128 5.13 14.32 5.29
CA THR A 128 4.35 13.89 4.13
C THR A 128 3.30 12.85 4.54
N LEU A 129 3.67 11.87 5.39
CA LEU A 129 2.74 10.87 5.89
C LEU A 129 1.58 11.50 6.66
N LEU A 130 1.89 12.43 7.58
CA LEU A 130 0.86 13.14 8.32
C LEU A 130 -0.05 13.96 7.41
N SER A 131 0.51 14.61 6.38
CA SER A 131 -0.26 15.33 5.37
C SER A 131 -1.21 14.41 4.61
N SER A 132 -0.72 13.24 4.16
CA SER A 132 -1.54 12.22 3.49
C SER A 132 -2.71 11.77 4.36
N ILE A 133 -2.46 11.46 5.63
CA ILE A 133 -3.49 11.02 6.57
C ILE A 133 -4.53 12.12 6.79
N ARG A 134 -4.10 13.33 7.15
CA ARG A 134 -5.00 14.44 7.49
C ARG A 134 -5.82 14.92 6.31
N ASN A 135 -5.19 15.07 5.15
CA ASN A 135 -5.81 15.71 3.99
C ASN A 135 -6.55 14.73 3.07
N LYS A 136 -6.35 13.42 3.23
CA LYS A 136 -6.97 12.42 2.37
C LYS A 136 -7.76 11.37 3.15
N ILE A 137 -7.19 10.72 4.17
CA ILE A 137 -7.91 9.68 4.92
C ILE A 137 -8.95 10.30 5.86
N PHE A 138 -8.57 11.33 6.61
CA PHE A 138 -9.47 11.96 7.59
C PHE A 138 -10.58 12.80 6.96
N THR A 139 -10.58 12.97 5.64
CA THR A 139 -11.70 13.59 4.89
C THR A 139 -12.75 12.57 4.44
N LEU A 140 -12.48 11.28 4.58
CA LEU A 140 -13.44 10.22 4.29
C LEU A 140 -14.52 10.14 5.39
N PRO A 141 -15.70 9.56 5.08
CA PRO A 141 -16.76 9.36 6.08
C PRO A 141 -16.23 8.64 7.32
N GLY A 142 -16.60 9.11 8.51
CA GLY A 142 -16.07 8.61 9.77
C GLY A 142 -16.29 7.11 10.01
N GLN A 143 -17.37 6.53 9.49
CA GLN A 143 -17.68 5.09 9.57
C GLN A 143 -16.85 4.24 8.57
N THR A 144 -16.04 4.86 7.70
CA THR A 144 -15.18 4.09 6.79
C THR A 144 -14.27 3.15 7.58
N VAL A 145 -14.33 1.87 7.26
CA VAL A 145 -13.45 0.85 7.85
C VAL A 145 -12.10 0.90 7.16
N VAL A 146 -11.04 0.98 7.96
CA VAL A 146 -9.64 1.04 7.49
C VAL A 146 -9.00 -0.32 7.70
N TYR A 147 -8.63 -0.96 6.63
CA TYR A 147 -7.84 -2.19 6.59
C TYR A 147 -6.39 -1.83 6.34
N SER A 148 -5.59 -1.98 7.38
CA SER A 148 -4.16 -1.69 7.36
C SER A 148 -3.34 -2.89 6.87
N GLY A 149 -2.08 -2.67 6.50
CA GLY A 149 -1.17 -3.76 6.13
C GLY A 149 -0.83 -4.68 7.30
N HIS A 150 -0.80 -4.13 8.52
CA HIS A 150 -0.53 -4.85 9.76
C HIS A 150 -1.53 -4.49 10.86
N GLY A 151 -1.73 -5.41 11.80
CA GLY A 151 -2.59 -5.22 12.96
C GLY A 151 -4.09 -5.33 12.65
N PRO A 152 -4.94 -4.94 13.61
CA PRO A 152 -6.38 -5.00 13.43
C PRO A 152 -6.90 -3.85 12.54
N ASP A 153 -8.11 -4.03 12.02
CA ASP A 153 -8.86 -2.97 11.36
C ASP A 153 -9.30 -1.88 12.37
N THR A 154 -9.59 -0.70 11.82
CA THR A 154 -10.07 0.45 12.58
C THR A 154 -11.09 1.25 11.79
N THR A 155 -11.46 2.44 12.25
CA THR A 155 -12.33 3.37 11.51
C THR A 155 -11.73 4.77 11.47
N VAL A 156 -12.06 5.52 10.42
CA VAL A 156 -11.62 6.91 10.28
C VAL A 156 -11.97 7.75 11.51
N ALA A 157 -13.21 7.63 12.02
CA ALA A 157 -13.65 8.40 13.20
C ALA A 157 -12.88 8.05 14.48
N ARG A 158 -12.48 6.78 14.65
CA ARG A 158 -11.68 6.36 15.80
C ARG A 158 -10.28 6.97 15.74
N GLU A 159 -9.63 6.91 14.60
CA GLU A 159 -8.27 7.42 14.45
C GLU A 159 -8.22 8.95 14.48
N ILE A 160 -9.20 9.66 13.95
CA ILE A 160 -9.31 11.12 14.12
C ILE A 160 -9.28 11.49 15.62
N LYS A 161 -10.02 10.76 16.47
CA LYS A 161 -10.02 11.01 17.92
C LYS A 161 -8.67 10.70 18.55
N TYR A 162 -8.02 9.61 18.15
CA TYR A 162 -6.69 9.24 18.66
C TYR A 162 -5.62 10.28 18.30
N PHE A 163 -5.66 10.85 17.10
CA PHE A 163 -4.71 11.88 16.64
C PHE A 163 -5.07 13.30 17.04
N ALA A 164 -6.19 13.52 17.75
CA ALA A 164 -6.59 14.82 18.28
C ALA A 164 -5.87 15.20 19.59
N TYR A 165 -5.17 14.25 20.19
CA TYR A 165 -4.34 14.41 21.40
C TYR A 165 -2.86 14.26 21.04
#